data_9bbc84abf67c17d2ec38859357a1a824
#
_entry.id   9bbc84abf67c17d2ec38859357a1a824
#
_cell.length_a   1.000
_cell.length_b   1.000
_cell.length_c   1.000
_cell.angle_alpha   90.00
_cell.angle_beta   90.00
_cell.angle_gamma   90.00
#
_symmetry.space_group_name_H-M   'P 1'
#
loop_
_entity.id
_entity.type
_entity.pdbx_description
1 polymer ?
#
loop_
_entity_poly.entity_id
_entity_poly.type
_entity_poly.pdbx_seq_one_letter_code
_entity_poly.pdbx_strand_id
1 'polypeptide(L)'
;MTEARRATSEDIPAMAGIINAWIDGTEWFPRVLSDQVITEAFEGAFDQRRMWVAGDPVAGYLSLNPDTGQVAALYCARTGEGLGRALMDRAKEGRDHLFLHTHVPNRGAQRFYRREGFKEVSRHQPEPPETVEEIRMEWHA
;
A
#
# COMPACT_ATOMS: atom_id res chain seq x y z
N MET A 1 5.10 -14.88 15.04
CA MET A 1 4.22 -14.91 13.88
C MET A 1 3.63 -13.51 13.65
N THR A 2 3.64 -13.05 12.43
CA THR A 2 3.14 -11.71 12.12
C THR A 2 1.64 -11.76 11.85
N GLU A 3 0.89 -10.89 12.50
CA GLU A 3 -0.55 -10.78 12.32
C GLU A 3 -0.93 -9.37 11.90
N ALA A 4 -1.95 -9.25 11.04
CA ALA A 4 -2.53 -7.98 10.65
C ALA A 4 -3.86 -7.79 11.39
N ARG A 5 -4.12 -6.58 11.83
CA ARG A 5 -5.39 -6.19 12.47
C ARG A 5 -5.97 -4.95 11.81
N ARG A 6 -7.25 -4.70 12.01
CA ARG A 6 -7.85 -3.46 11.54
C ARG A 6 -7.18 -2.27 12.23
N ALA A 7 -6.86 -1.27 11.43
CA ALA A 7 -6.32 -0.03 11.96
C ALA A 7 -7.40 0.78 12.68
N THR A 8 -6.99 1.54 13.69
CA THR A 8 -7.84 2.54 14.31
C THR A 8 -7.27 3.93 14.00
N SER A 9 -8.02 4.99 14.31
CA SER A 9 -7.52 6.35 14.08
C SER A 9 -6.22 6.63 14.83
N GLU A 10 -5.97 5.93 15.93
CA GLU A 10 -4.72 6.06 16.70
C GLU A 10 -3.50 5.55 15.93
N ASP A 11 -3.70 4.71 14.91
CA ASP A 11 -2.62 4.19 14.08
C ASP A 11 -2.20 5.15 12.96
N ILE A 12 -2.95 6.24 12.73
CA ILE A 12 -2.66 7.17 11.63
C ILE A 12 -1.23 7.73 11.68
N PRO A 13 -0.72 8.19 12.84
CA PRO A 13 0.67 8.68 12.88
C PRO A 13 1.69 7.63 12.46
N ALA A 14 1.50 6.38 12.87
CA ALA A 14 2.42 5.30 12.49
C ALA A 14 2.35 5.01 11.00
N MET A 15 1.15 4.96 10.42
CA MET A 15 0.97 4.72 8.99
C MET A 15 1.57 5.86 8.16
N ALA A 16 1.32 7.10 8.55
CA ALA A 16 1.90 8.26 7.87
C ALA A 16 3.43 8.25 7.96
N GLY A 17 3.98 7.87 9.12
CA GLY A 17 5.42 7.73 9.29
C GLY A 17 6.04 6.72 8.35
N ILE A 18 5.35 5.59 8.13
CA ILE A 18 5.85 4.53 7.24
C ILE A 18 5.94 5.03 5.79
N ILE A 19 4.88 5.63 5.26
CA ILE A 19 4.89 6.11 3.87
C ILE A 19 5.87 7.28 3.69
N ASN A 20 5.94 8.19 4.66
CA ASN A 20 6.88 9.31 4.58
C ASN A 20 8.34 8.82 4.58
N ALA A 21 8.67 7.84 5.41
CA ALA A 21 10.00 7.25 5.42
C ALA A 21 10.31 6.55 4.10
N TRP A 22 9.32 5.87 3.51
CA TRP A 22 9.49 5.21 2.22
C TRP A 22 9.77 6.24 1.12
N ILE A 23 9.01 7.33 1.08
CA ILE A 23 9.21 8.40 0.08
C ILE A 23 10.62 8.98 0.22
N ASP A 24 11.02 9.32 1.44
CA ASP A 24 12.32 9.95 1.69
C ASP A 24 13.48 9.01 1.39
N GLY A 25 13.28 7.70 1.52
CA GLY A 25 14.31 6.70 1.26
C GLY A 25 14.33 6.15 -0.15
N THR A 26 13.44 6.61 -1.05
CA THR A 26 13.30 6.06 -2.39
C THR A 26 13.72 7.10 -3.43
N GLU A 27 14.93 6.97 -3.97
CA GLU A 27 15.54 7.97 -4.86
C GLU A 27 14.73 8.23 -6.13
N TRP A 28 14.14 7.19 -6.72
CA TRP A 28 13.40 7.33 -7.98
C TRP A 28 11.98 7.87 -7.80
N PHE A 29 11.53 8.07 -6.55
CA PHE A 29 10.19 8.57 -6.27
C PHE A 29 10.29 9.99 -5.71
N PRO A 30 9.97 11.03 -6.50
CA PRO A 30 10.05 12.39 -6.01
C PRO A 30 8.92 12.69 -5.02
N ARG A 31 9.25 13.43 -3.96
CA ARG A 31 8.23 13.88 -3.02
C ARG A 31 7.44 15.03 -3.65
N VAL A 32 6.14 14.84 -3.81
CA VAL A 32 5.24 15.86 -4.37
C VAL A 32 4.30 16.45 -3.33
N LEU A 33 4.11 15.76 -2.19
CA LEU A 33 3.27 16.22 -1.10
C LEU A 33 4.09 16.26 0.20
N SER A 34 3.82 17.26 1.06
CA SER A 34 4.47 17.36 2.35
C SER A 34 3.99 16.27 3.31
N ASP A 35 4.78 16.02 4.36
CA ASP A 35 4.42 15.07 5.41
C ASP A 35 3.05 15.40 6.02
N GLN A 36 2.78 16.68 6.25
CA GLN A 36 1.53 17.13 6.85
C GLN A 36 0.35 16.85 5.93
N VAL A 37 0.49 17.13 4.63
CA VAL A 37 -0.58 16.88 3.65
C VAL A 37 -0.88 15.38 3.57
N ILE A 38 0.14 14.53 3.64
CA ILE A 38 -0.05 13.08 3.65
C ILE A 38 -0.81 12.64 4.90
N THR A 39 -0.45 13.16 6.08
CA THR A 39 -1.15 12.85 7.32
C THR A 39 -2.62 13.28 7.26
N GLU A 40 -2.89 14.48 6.76
CA GLU A 40 -4.25 14.98 6.58
C GLU A 40 -5.05 14.11 5.60
N ALA A 41 -4.40 13.59 4.56
CA ALA A 41 -5.04 12.68 3.62
C ALA A 41 -5.48 11.37 4.29
N PHE A 42 -4.67 10.83 5.21
CA PHE A 42 -5.08 9.67 6.01
C PHE A 42 -6.33 9.98 6.83
N GLU A 43 -6.32 11.11 7.52
CA GLU A 43 -7.45 11.51 8.35
C GLU A 43 -8.74 11.65 7.54
N GLY A 44 -8.64 12.27 6.36
CA GLY A 44 -9.79 12.49 5.49
C GLY A 44 -10.32 11.23 4.82
N ALA A 45 -9.46 10.25 4.56
CA ALA A 45 -9.83 9.02 3.87
C ALA A 45 -10.17 7.86 4.81
N PHE A 46 -9.87 7.98 6.10
CA PHE A 46 -9.91 6.85 7.03
C PHE A 46 -11.25 6.12 7.04
N ASP A 47 -12.35 6.86 7.09
CA ASP A 47 -13.69 6.27 7.16
C ASP A 47 -14.14 5.68 5.82
N GLN A 48 -13.49 6.06 4.72
CA GLN A 48 -13.85 5.60 3.37
C GLN A 48 -12.99 4.43 2.90
N ARG A 49 -12.02 4.02 3.70
CA ARG A 49 -11.10 2.93 3.38
C ARG A 49 -11.18 1.86 4.45
N ARG A 50 -10.73 0.66 4.10
CA ARG A 50 -10.41 -0.36 5.08
C ARG A 50 -8.92 -0.41 5.20
N MET A 51 -8.42 -0.18 6.41
CA MET A 51 -7.00 -0.18 6.64
C MET A 51 -6.64 -1.22 7.68
N TRP A 52 -5.52 -1.90 7.45
CA TRP A 52 -4.94 -2.87 8.38
C TRP A 52 -3.51 -2.47 8.66
N VAL A 53 -3.06 -2.81 9.86
CA VAL A 53 -1.69 -2.62 10.29
C VAL A 53 -1.11 -3.95 10.75
N ALA A 54 0.20 -4.09 10.67
CA ALA A 54 0.91 -5.28 11.09
C ALA A 54 2.19 -4.90 11.81
N GLY A 55 2.58 -5.74 12.77
CA GLY A 55 3.77 -5.53 13.58
C GLY A 55 3.47 -4.80 14.88
N ASP A 56 4.35 -5.00 15.88
CA ASP A 56 4.28 -4.35 17.19
C ASP A 56 5.70 -3.95 17.59
N PRO A 57 6.04 -2.65 17.54
CA PRO A 57 5.22 -1.54 17.05
C PRO A 57 4.85 -1.67 15.56
N VAL A 58 3.82 -0.94 15.16
CA VAL A 58 3.32 -0.99 13.78
C VAL A 58 4.46 -0.76 12.78
N ALA A 59 4.62 -1.69 11.87
CA ALA A 59 5.72 -1.69 10.90
C ALA A 59 5.25 -1.79 9.43
N GLY A 60 3.96 -2.00 9.22
CA GLY A 60 3.39 -2.04 7.88
C GLY A 60 1.92 -1.69 7.91
N TYR A 61 1.40 -1.23 6.76
CA TYR A 61 -0.03 -0.98 6.62
C TYR A 61 -0.51 -1.24 5.19
N LEU A 62 -1.80 -1.50 5.07
CA LEU A 62 -2.48 -1.63 3.78
C LEU A 62 -3.78 -0.83 3.83
N SER A 63 -4.06 -0.08 2.76
CA SER A 63 -5.30 0.66 2.59
C SER A 63 -6.05 0.10 1.38
N LEU A 64 -7.30 -0.31 1.62
CA LEU A 64 -8.16 -0.90 0.59
C LEU A 64 -9.37 -0.01 0.36
N ASN A 65 -9.68 0.24 -0.91
CA ASN A 65 -10.96 0.84 -1.28
C ASN A 65 -11.98 -0.32 -1.39
N PRO A 66 -12.92 -0.44 -0.45
CA PRO A 66 -13.83 -1.59 -0.43
C PRO A 66 -14.84 -1.58 -1.58
N ASP A 67 -15.10 -0.42 -2.18
CA ASP A 67 -16.08 -0.29 -3.26
C ASP A 67 -15.52 -0.75 -4.60
N THR A 68 -14.23 -0.56 -4.83
CA THR A 68 -13.60 -0.86 -6.13
C THR A 68 -12.70 -2.09 -6.10
N GLY A 69 -12.21 -2.48 -4.93
CA GLY A 69 -11.21 -3.54 -4.80
C GLY A 69 -9.79 -3.05 -5.03
N GLN A 70 -9.57 -1.74 -5.05
CA GLN A 70 -8.22 -1.19 -5.20
C GLN A 70 -7.45 -1.27 -3.89
N VAL A 71 -6.28 -1.91 -3.93
CA VAL A 71 -5.28 -1.78 -2.87
C VAL A 71 -4.58 -0.46 -3.12
N ALA A 72 -5.03 0.58 -2.42
CA ALA A 72 -4.56 1.94 -2.64
C ALA A 72 -3.16 2.16 -2.09
N ALA A 73 -2.76 1.40 -1.08
CA ALA A 73 -1.43 1.50 -0.48
C ALA A 73 -1.06 0.19 0.20
N LEU A 74 0.22 -0.17 0.13
CA LEU A 74 0.81 -1.24 0.92
C LEU A 74 2.28 -0.87 1.11
N TYR A 75 2.64 -0.52 2.33
CA TYR A 75 4.01 -0.13 2.68
C TYR A 75 4.44 -0.82 3.95
N CYS A 76 5.70 -1.28 3.98
CA CYS A 76 6.29 -1.93 5.14
C CYS A 76 7.64 -1.28 5.44
N ALA A 77 7.87 -1.00 6.72
CA ALA A 77 9.13 -0.42 7.18
C ALA A 77 10.28 -1.43 7.12
N ARG A 78 9.95 -2.73 7.19
CA ARG A 78 10.92 -3.82 7.15
C ARG A 78 10.44 -4.91 6.20
N THR A 79 11.37 -5.67 5.64
CA THR A 79 11.08 -6.80 4.76
C THR A 79 11.52 -8.11 5.43
N GLY A 80 11.05 -9.24 4.89
CA GLY A 80 11.48 -10.56 5.37
C GLY A 80 10.80 -11.06 6.64
N GLU A 81 9.76 -10.35 7.12
CA GLU A 81 9.04 -10.71 8.35
C GLU A 81 7.60 -11.14 8.10
N GLY A 82 7.19 -11.24 6.85
CA GLY A 82 5.82 -11.64 6.50
C GLY A 82 4.76 -10.54 6.68
N LEU A 83 5.18 -9.30 6.90
CA LEU A 83 4.25 -8.17 7.09
C LEU A 83 3.33 -7.98 5.88
N GLY A 84 3.92 -7.90 4.68
CA GLY A 84 3.15 -7.68 3.46
C GLY A 84 2.15 -8.79 3.18
N ARG A 85 2.56 -10.03 3.39
CA ARG A 85 1.68 -11.19 3.19
C ARG A 85 0.52 -11.18 4.16
N ALA A 86 0.78 -10.91 5.45
CA ALA A 86 -0.27 -10.85 6.46
C ALA A 86 -1.30 -9.77 6.12
N LEU A 87 -0.84 -8.62 5.65
CA LEU A 87 -1.71 -7.52 5.23
C LEU A 87 -2.49 -7.88 3.98
N MET A 88 -1.84 -8.45 2.97
CA MET A 88 -2.51 -8.82 1.71
C MET A 88 -3.55 -9.91 1.93
N ASP A 89 -3.29 -10.86 2.83
CA ASP A 89 -4.26 -11.91 3.16
C ASP A 89 -5.55 -11.30 3.70
N ARG A 90 -5.46 -10.22 4.49
CA ARG A 90 -6.65 -9.50 4.97
C ARG A 90 -7.41 -8.87 3.83
N ALA A 91 -6.71 -8.25 2.89
CA ALA A 91 -7.36 -7.60 1.75
C ALA A 91 -8.10 -8.61 0.87
N LYS A 92 -7.59 -9.83 0.76
CA LYS A 92 -8.18 -10.90 -0.07
C LYS A 92 -9.43 -11.51 0.54
N GLU A 93 -9.60 -11.42 1.87
CA GLU A 93 -10.72 -12.09 2.55
C GLU A 93 -12.07 -11.66 1.99
N GLY A 94 -12.87 -12.65 1.55
CA GLY A 94 -14.22 -12.41 1.04
C GLY A 94 -14.28 -11.70 -0.31
N ARG A 95 -13.19 -11.66 -1.06
CA ARG A 95 -13.12 -10.99 -2.35
C ARG A 95 -12.69 -11.92 -3.47
N ASP A 96 -13.21 -11.65 -4.66
CA ASP A 96 -12.88 -12.40 -5.89
C ASP A 96 -11.83 -11.66 -6.72
N HIS A 97 -11.63 -10.37 -6.49
CA HIS A 97 -10.79 -9.53 -7.32
C HIS A 97 -10.18 -8.39 -6.52
N LEU A 98 -8.91 -8.12 -6.76
CA LEU A 98 -8.21 -6.94 -6.28
C LEU A 98 -7.39 -6.37 -7.42
N PHE A 99 -7.13 -5.07 -7.39
CA PHE A 99 -6.15 -4.46 -8.30
C PHE A 99 -5.33 -3.41 -7.55
N LEU A 100 -4.19 -3.10 -8.13
CA LEU A 100 -3.31 -2.08 -7.57
C LEU A 100 -2.46 -1.47 -8.68
N HIS A 101 -1.85 -0.34 -8.35
CA HIS A 101 -0.83 0.27 -9.20
C HIS A 101 0.49 0.24 -8.44
N THR A 102 1.55 -0.18 -9.11
CA THR A 102 2.91 -0.10 -8.57
C THR A 102 3.78 0.63 -9.58
N HIS A 103 4.97 1.04 -9.15
CA HIS A 103 5.84 1.84 -10.00
C HIS A 103 6.80 0.94 -10.77
N VAL A 104 7.07 1.29 -12.04
CA VAL A 104 7.97 0.51 -12.90
C VAL A 104 9.34 0.26 -12.25
N PRO A 105 10.00 1.25 -11.60
CA PRO A 105 11.28 0.99 -10.95
C PRO A 105 11.21 0.11 -9.70
N ASN A 106 10.03 -0.09 -9.13
CA ASN A 106 9.87 -0.84 -7.89
C ASN A 106 9.80 -2.35 -8.16
N ARG A 107 10.94 -2.94 -8.50
CA ARG A 107 11.00 -4.36 -8.86
C ARG A 107 10.70 -5.29 -7.70
N GLY A 108 11.10 -4.90 -6.49
CA GLY A 108 10.81 -5.70 -5.30
C GLY A 108 9.32 -5.83 -5.03
N ALA A 109 8.58 -4.74 -5.16
CA ALA A 109 7.13 -4.77 -5.03
C ALA A 109 6.49 -5.64 -6.11
N GLN A 110 6.94 -5.52 -7.35
CA GLN A 110 6.42 -6.34 -8.45
C GLN A 110 6.61 -7.83 -8.18
N ARG A 111 7.79 -8.23 -7.68
CA ARG A 111 8.05 -9.63 -7.33
C ARG A 111 7.12 -10.10 -6.21
N PHE A 112 6.94 -9.26 -5.19
CA PHE A 112 6.03 -9.57 -4.09
C PHE A 112 4.60 -9.77 -4.60
N TYR A 113 4.09 -8.85 -5.41
CA TYR A 113 2.71 -8.95 -5.92
C TYR A 113 2.53 -10.19 -6.80
N ARG A 114 3.52 -10.54 -7.62
CA ARG A 114 3.45 -11.77 -8.43
C ARG A 114 3.39 -13.01 -7.55
N ARG A 115 4.15 -13.06 -6.47
CA ARG A 115 4.09 -14.18 -5.52
C ARG A 115 2.72 -14.26 -4.85
N GLU A 116 2.06 -13.11 -4.66
CA GLU A 116 0.72 -13.07 -4.09
C GLU A 116 -0.39 -13.36 -5.10
N GLY A 117 -0.02 -13.65 -6.35
CA GLY A 117 -0.97 -14.04 -7.38
C GLY A 117 -1.43 -12.92 -8.30
N PHE A 118 -0.84 -11.75 -8.20
CA PHE A 118 -1.16 -10.63 -9.09
C PHE A 118 -0.44 -10.77 -10.42
N LYS A 119 -1.09 -10.31 -11.49
CA LYS A 119 -0.52 -10.29 -12.84
C LYS A 119 -0.57 -8.88 -13.40
N GLU A 120 0.46 -8.50 -14.14
CA GLU A 120 0.51 -7.22 -14.83
C GLU A 120 -0.52 -7.22 -15.95
N VAL A 121 -1.36 -6.18 -16.02
CA VAL A 121 -2.37 -6.04 -17.08
C VAL A 121 -2.16 -4.82 -17.95
N SER A 122 -1.51 -3.77 -17.45
CA SER A 122 -1.23 -2.57 -18.26
C SER A 122 -0.15 -1.71 -17.59
N ARG A 123 0.39 -0.77 -18.38
CA ARG A 123 1.31 0.27 -17.89
C ARG A 123 0.78 1.62 -18.36
N HIS A 124 0.97 2.65 -17.57
CA HIS A 124 0.47 3.99 -17.90
C HIS A 124 1.26 5.06 -17.18
N GLN A 125 1.17 6.28 -17.70
CA GLN A 125 1.70 7.46 -17.00
C GLN A 125 0.71 7.87 -15.92
N PRO A 126 1.21 8.29 -14.74
CA PRO A 126 0.32 8.70 -13.66
C PRO A 126 -0.29 10.08 -13.94
N GLU A 127 -1.34 10.40 -13.17
CA GLU A 127 -1.91 11.74 -13.19
C GLU A 127 -0.96 12.73 -12.52
N PRO A 128 -0.81 13.95 -13.08
CA PRO A 128 -0.02 14.97 -12.40
C PRO A 128 -0.54 15.22 -10.97
N PRO A 129 0.32 15.54 -10.01
CA PRO A 129 1.73 15.89 -10.12
C PRO A 129 2.72 14.72 -10.13
N GLU A 130 2.25 13.49 -10.09
CA GLU A 130 3.12 12.32 -10.13
C GLU A 130 3.72 12.13 -11.52
N THR A 131 4.93 11.59 -11.59
CA THR A 131 5.69 11.51 -12.84
C THR A 131 6.26 10.11 -13.13
N VAL A 132 6.21 9.20 -12.18
CA VAL A 132 6.80 7.86 -12.34
C VAL A 132 5.80 6.92 -12.99
N GLU A 133 6.19 6.28 -14.10
CA GLU A 133 5.33 5.33 -14.81
C GLU A 133 4.85 4.21 -13.88
N GLU A 134 3.57 3.86 -14.02
CA GLU A 134 2.90 2.88 -13.17
C GLU A 134 2.52 1.62 -13.94
N ILE A 135 2.44 0.51 -13.19
CA ILE A 135 1.97 -0.78 -13.67
C ILE A 135 0.68 -1.09 -12.92
N ARG A 136 -0.38 -1.40 -13.67
CA ARG A 136 -1.59 -1.95 -13.07
C ARG A 136 -1.45 -3.47 -12.98
N MET A 137 -1.69 -4.00 -11.79
CA MET A 137 -1.68 -5.45 -11.54
C MET A 137 -3.02 -5.88 -10.97
N GLU A 138 -3.46 -7.09 -11.30
CA GLU A 138 -4.74 -7.62 -10.84
C GLU A 138 -4.60 -9.03 -10.29
N TRP A 139 -5.39 -9.29 -9.26
CA TRP A 139 -5.51 -10.60 -8.63
C TRP A 139 -6.96 -11.07 -8.74
N HIS A 140 -7.14 -12.32 -9.10
CA HIS A 140 -8.45 -12.99 -9.13
C HIS A 140 -8.37 -14.26 -8.29
N ALA A 141 -9.38 -14.46 -7.44
CA ALA A 141 -9.44 -15.62 -6.58
C ALA A 141 -9.58 -16.93 -7.38
#